data_6425572e2af8d9606d7a82a5454c891f
#
_entry.id   6425572e2af8d9606d7a82a5454c891f
#
_cell.length_a   1.000
_cell.length_b   1.000
_cell.length_c   1.000
_cell.angle_alpha   90.00
_cell.angle_beta   90.00
_cell.angle_gamma   90.00
#
_symmetry.space_group_name_H-M   'P 1'
#
loop_
_entity.id
_entity.type
_entity.pdbx_description
1 polymer ?
#
loop_
_entity_poly.entity_id
_entity_poly.type
_entity_poly.pdbx_seq_one_letter_code
_entity_poly.pdbx_strand_id
1 'polypeptide(L)'
;MPTKNFRAFYRGLDDAVEGLYRDELLTLADDGKTPDFGFDSRIFERAAEWVRERGGVTPSMLQEPPARDVIDETFRILGGAVSSSISEEMPAELTGLLENNAFIFSGLKTYHSLNEVGLSLIGDDGGIKPFEKFHEDVAKIDAKYNRNYLYAEYNHAVTSSQMAAKWHDFQQDGDRYNLQYRTANDERVREEHQRLHNITLPVSDPFWEQFMPPNGWNCRCVVVQVRKGRYPESDSQQAVGIGEEITEEPKKRIFRFNPGKELKVFPDKHPYNKAPEAAKKIVAKLAEEIKTPEQAVRFIQEQEDRRAWFERGFKTLEVTRRKGVNGSTDMNGNIDMTRERLDRVLSGLTKLRQGGEVSFEEADALATFWHEITHNRNKPGNEYLTTLARRYMELANEFVARKTLPEFYESFGGKMQHPEFMDDRQSTGYNTWVRNYCSLIRKTGADPDKVLDAVRKHLFNEHYSQQAVGLVKAIKDSGATKADGTPLKVTEIKTLVKGCLLYGERMFDEYVNISLAEH
;
A
#
# COMPACT_ATOMS: atom_id res chain seq x y z
N MET A 1 -21.10 20.72 22.87
CA MET A 1 -22.18 20.95 21.88
C MET A 1 -21.67 21.84 20.76
N PRO A 2 -21.99 21.55 19.49
CA PRO A 2 -21.55 22.37 18.36
C PRO A 2 -22.10 23.79 18.47
N THR A 3 -21.26 24.81 18.19
CA THR A 3 -21.66 26.21 18.20
C THR A 3 -22.66 26.55 17.07
N LYS A 4 -23.42 27.67 17.18
CA LYS A 4 -24.32 28.12 16.11
C LYS A 4 -23.61 28.26 14.76
N ASN A 5 -22.38 28.75 14.75
CA ASN A 5 -21.56 28.92 13.53
C ASN A 5 -21.17 27.59 12.92
N PHE A 6 -20.86 26.59 13.74
CA PHE A 6 -20.55 25.24 13.29
C PHE A 6 -21.75 24.57 12.60
N ARG A 7 -22.94 24.69 13.20
CA ARG A 7 -24.18 24.16 12.61
C ARG A 7 -24.52 24.84 11.27
N ALA A 8 -24.36 26.16 11.18
CA ALA A 8 -24.60 26.88 9.93
C ALA A 8 -23.64 26.48 8.82
N PHE A 9 -22.35 26.30 9.16
CA PHE A 9 -21.34 25.82 8.22
C PHE A 9 -21.66 24.43 7.67
N TYR A 10 -21.99 23.48 8.56
CA TYR A 10 -22.28 22.10 8.13
C TYR A 10 -23.60 21.98 7.36
N ARG A 11 -24.65 22.75 7.70
CA ARG A 11 -25.87 22.81 6.87
C ARG A 11 -25.58 23.30 5.45
N GLY A 12 -24.81 24.37 5.30
CA GLY A 12 -24.40 24.83 3.97
C GLY A 12 -23.52 23.83 3.21
N LEU A 13 -22.78 23.00 3.93
CA LEU A 13 -21.98 21.93 3.34
C LEU A 13 -22.87 20.75 2.92
N ASP A 14 -23.86 20.37 3.73
CA ASP A 14 -24.86 19.36 3.38
C ASP A 14 -25.65 19.77 2.15
N ASP A 15 -26.13 21.02 2.07
CA ASP A 15 -26.82 21.55 0.90
C ASP A 15 -25.95 21.46 -0.36
N ALA A 16 -24.64 21.72 -0.25
CA ALA A 16 -23.70 21.63 -1.35
C ALA A 16 -23.48 20.17 -1.77
N VAL A 17 -23.40 19.24 -0.82
CA VAL A 17 -23.29 17.80 -1.09
C VAL A 17 -24.58 17.30 -1.74
N GLU A 18 -25.74 17.56 -1.16
CA GLU A 18 -27.02 17.16 -1.75
C GLU A 18 -27.21 17.71 -3.16
N GLY A 19 -26.81 18.97 -3.39
CA GLY A 19 -26.86 19.59 -4.71
C GLY A 19 -26.03 18.88 -5.77
N LEU A 20 -24.91 18.22 -5.38
CA LEU A 20 -24.09 17.43 -6.29
C LEU A 20 -24.75 16.14 -6.76
N TYR A 21 -25.49 15.48 -5.88
CA TYR A 21 -26.07 14.16 -6.16
C TYR A 21 -27.55 14.21 -6.54
N ARG A 22 -28.22 15.36 -6.44
CA ARG A 22 -29.69 15.50 -6.64
C ARG A 22 -30.16 14.94 -7.98
N ASP A 23 -29.48 15.30 -9.06
CA ASP A 23 -29.89 14.88 -10.42
C ASP A 23 -29.71 13.37 -10.60
N GLU A 24 -28.70 12.79 -9.97
CA GLU A 24 -28.43 11.36 -9.99
C GLU A 24 -29.45 10.56 -9.18
N LEU A 25 -29.88 11.11 -8.03
CA LEU A 25 -30.92 10.46 -7.19
C LEU A 25 -32.27 10.40 -7.91
N LEU A 26 -32.59 11.41 -8.69
CA LEU A 26 -33.82 11.42 -9.52
C LEU A 26 -33.77 10.31 -10.58
N THR A 27 -32.65 10.15 -11.24
CA THR A 27 -32.43 9.11 -12.27
C THR A 27 -32.48 7.69 -11.65
N LEU A 28 -31.92 7.50 -10.45
CA LEU A 28 -31.97 6.21 -9.75
C LEU A 28 -33.37 5.85 -9.24
N ALA A 29 -34.18 6.84 -8.89
CA ALA A 29 -35.56 6.63 -8.47
C ALA A 29 -36.44 6.08 -9.61
N ASP A 30 -36.16 6.48 -10.85
CA ASP A 30 -36.89 6.00 -12.04
C ASP A 30 -36.51 4.55 -12.40
N ASP A 31 -35.27 4.13 -12.22
CA ASP A 31 -34.80 2.78 -12.58
C ASP A 31 -35.06 1.71 -11.49
N GLY A 32 -35.43 2.07 -10.28
CA GLY A 32 -35.83 1.18 -9.17
C GLY A 32 -34.78 0.19 -8.67
N LYS A 33 -33.52 0.29 -9.12
CA LYS A 33 -32.43 -0.66 -8.84
C LYS A 33 -31.13 0.07 -8.51
N THR A 34 -30.97 0.51 -7.27
CA THR A 34 -29.63 0.85 -6.77
C THR A 34 -28.92 -0.48 -6.45
N PRO A 35 -27.81 -0.82 -7.11
CA PRO A 35 -27.04 -1.99 -6.73
C PRO A 35 -26.59 -1.91 -5.28
N ASP A 36 -26.67 -3.04 -4.61
CA ASP A 36 -26.10 -3.19 -3.27
C ASP A 36 -24.63 -3.61 -3.42
N PHE A 37 -23.71 -2.74 -3.01
CA PHE A 37 -22.27 -3.03 -2.98
C PHE A 37 -21.83 -3.76 -1.72
N GLY A 38 -22.80 -4.21 -0.90
CA GLY A 38 -22.52 -4.95 0.33
C GLY A 38 -21.85 -4.10 1.40
N PHE A 39 -22.20 -2.81 1.49
CA PHE A 39 -21.81 -1.99 2.64
C PHE A 39 -22.53 -2.53 3.89
N ASP A 40 -21.75 -2.88 4.93
CA ASP A 40 -22.33 -3.38 6.17
C ASP A 40 -22.87 -2.22 7.03
N SER A 41 -24.18 -1.93 6.89
CA SER A 41 -24.85 -0.86 7.63
C SER A 41 -24.70 -0.96 9.15
N ARG A 42 -24.47 -2.17 9.71
CA ARG A 42 -24.20 -2.35 11.14
C ARG A 42 -22.93 -1.62 11.60
N ILE A 43 -21.96 -1.44 10.70
CA ILE A 43 -20.74 -0.65 10.97
C ILE A 43 -21.13 0.81 11.18
N PHE A 44 -21.96 1.36 10.30
CA PHE A 44 -22.39 2.75 10.40
C PHE A 44 -23.32 2.98 11.62
N GLU A 45 -24.21 2.05 11.92
CA GLU A 45 -25.08 2.08 13.11
C GLU A 45 -24.23 2.16 14.39
N ARG A 46 -23.23 1.28 14.55
CA ARG A 46 -22.32 1.31 15.72
C ARG A 46 -21.58 2.65 15.84
N ALA A 47 -21.11 3.19 14.72
CA ALA A 47 -20.46 4.49 14.71
C ALA A 47 -21.42 5.63 15.10
N ALA A 48 -22.69 5.56 14.67
CA ALA A 48 -23.71 6.53 15.02
C ALA A 48 -24.08 6.46 16.53
N GLU A 49 -24.24 5.28 17.10
CA GLU A 49 -24.44 5.09 18.54
C GLU A 49 -23.27 5.68 19.34
N TRP A 50 -22.05 5.40 18.93
CA TRP A 50 -20.84 5.94 19.54
C TRP A 50 -20.79 7.49 19.43
N VAL A 51 -21.18 8.09 18.30
CA VAL A 51 -21.32 9.56 18.15
C VAL A 51 -22.36 10.10 19.13
N ARG A 52 -23.45 9.40 19.33
CA ARG A 52 -24.49 9.77 20.31
C ARG A 52 -23.94 9.79 21.73
N GLU A 53 -23.20 8.78 22.13
CA GLU A 53 -22.58 8.69 23.46
C GLU A 53 -21.57 9.83 23.70
N ARG A 54 -20.84 10.22 22.68
CA ARG A 54 -19.85 11.30 22.70
C ARG A 54 -20.47 12.70 22.59
N GLY A 55 -21.73 12.81 22.15
CA GLY A 55 -22.45 14.07 21.97
C GLY A 55 -22.00 14.88 20.75
N GLY A 56 -21.38 14.28 19.76
CA GLY A 56 -20.91 14.88 18.52
C GLY A 56 -19.61 14.31 18.00
N VAL A 57 -19.03 14.91 16.96
CA VAL A 57 -17.83 14.43 16.27
C VAL A 57 -16.71 15.48 16.33
N THR A 58 -15.50 15.01 16.58
CA THR A 58 -14.26 15.82 16.47
C THR A 58 -13.31 15.15 15.47
N PRO A 59 -12.37 15.90 14.86
CA PRO A 59 -11.40 15.31 13.94
C PRO A 59 -10.61 14.12 14.52
N SER A 60 -10.20 14.18 15.79
CA SER A 60 -9.43 13.12 16.44
C SER A 60 -10.17 11.79 16.51
N MET A 61 -11.49 11.81 16.53
CA MET A 61 -12.34 10.64 16.56
C MET A 61 -12.21 9.77 15.30
N LEU A 62 -11.71 10.32 14.18
CA LEU A 62 -11.40 9.52 12.98
C LEU A 62 -10.32 8.44 13.19
N GLN A 63 -9.55 8.53 14.26
CA GLN A 63 -8.55 7.52 14.63
C GLN A 63 -9.13 6.40 15.51
N GLU A 64 -10.33 6.58 16.04
CA GLU A 64 -10.97 5.61 16.93
C GLU A 64 -11.70 4.52 16.13
N PRO A 65 -11.76 3.27 16.64
CA PRO A 65 -12.26 2.11 15.88
C PRO A 65 -13.62 2.32 15.20
N PRO A 66 -14.67 2.90 15.84
CA PRO A 66 -15.96 3.01 15.19
C PRO A 66 -15.94 3.85 13.90
N ALA A 67 -15.19 4.99 13.89
CA ALA A 67 -15.04 5.81 12.69
C ALA A 67 -14.10 5.14 11.67
N ARG A 68 -13.05 4.46 12.15
CA ARG A 68 -12.13 3.70 11.30
C ARG A 68 -12.83 2.60 10.52
N ASP A 69 -13.70 1.84 11.17
CA ASP A 69 -14.47 0.77 10.53
C ASP A 69 -15.32 1.31 9.36
N VAL A 70 -15.93 2.51 9.51
CA VAL A 70 -16.68 3.16 8.43
C VAL A 70 -15.78 3.61 7.29
N ILE A 71 -14.60 4.18 7.60
CA ILE A 71 -13.60 4.56 6.59
C ILE A 71 -13.16 3.33 5.80
N ASP A 72 -12.78 2.28 6.51
CA ASP A 72 -12.24 1.07 5.91
C ASP A 72 -13.29 0.33 5.05
N GLU A 73 -14.54 0.29 5.49
CA GLU A 73 -15.64 -0.31 4.73
C GLU A 73 -15.98 0.51 3.47
N THR A 74 -16.00 1.85 3.57
CA THR A 74 -16.16 2.73 2.41
C THR A 74 -15.00 2.55 1.42
N PHE A 75 -13.77 2.50 1.92
CA PHE A 75 -12.59 2.28 1.09
C PHE A 75 -12.54 0.88 0.49
N ARG A 76 -12.97 -0.16 1.20
CA ARG A 76 -13.08 -1.51 0.63
C ARG A 76 -13.85 -1.50 -0.69
N ILE A 77 -14.92 -0.71 -0.76
CA ILE A 77 -15.76 -0.60 -1.95
C ILE A 77 -15.12 0.29 -3.00
N LEU A 78 -14.71 1.51 -2.64
CA LEU A 78 -14.15 2.49 -3.58
C LEU A 78 -12.73 2.11 -4.05
N GLY A 79 -11.89 1.63 -3.16
CA GLY A 79 -10.57 1.11 -3.49
C GLY A 79 -10.64 -0.17 -4.33
N GLY A 80 -11.61 -1.05 -4.04
CA GLY A 80 -11.90 -2.21 -4.86
C GLY A 80 -12.34 -1.83 -6.29
N ALA A 81 -13.11 -0.75 -6.44
CA ALA A 81 -13.46 -0.20 -7.76
C ALA A 81 -12.21 0.28 -8.52
N VAL A 82 -11.27 0.94 -7.83
CA VAL A 82 -9.99 1.36 -8.43
C VAL A 82 -9.18 0.14 -8.89
N SER A 83 -8.89 -0.77 -7.97
CA SER A 83 -8.02 -1.93 -8.24
C SER A 83 -8.57 -2.84 -9.34
N SER A 84 -9.90 -3.07 -9.37
CA SER A 84 -10.53 -3.92 -10.39
C SER A 84 -10.66 -3.27 -11.77
N SER A 85 -10.44 -1.96 -11.87
CA SER A 85 -10.63 -1.19 -13.11
C SER A 85 -9.33 -0.91 -13.86
N ILE A 86 -8.19 -1.24 -13.27
CA ILE A 86 -6.85 -1.00 -13.79
C ILE A 86 -6.24 -2.33 -14.21
N SER A 87 -5.52 -2.36 -15.35
CA SER A 87 -4.78 -3.55 -15.78
C SER A 87 -3.53 -3.77 -14.93
N GLU A 88 -3.07 -5.03 -14.86
CA GLU A 88 -1.80 -5.39 -14.19
C GLU A 88 -0.55 -4.72 -14.84
N GLU A 89 -0.69 -4.18 -16.04
CA GLU A 89 0.39 -3.51 -16.78
C GLU A 89 0.64 -2.08 -16.26
N MET A 90 -0.33 -1.48 -15.56
CA MET A 90 -0.15 -0.16 -14.98
C MET A 90 0.85 -0.20 -13.82
N PRO A 91 1.84 0.73 -13.77
CA PRO A 91 2.79 0.77 -12.67
C PRO A 91 2.12 0.83 -11.30
N ALA A 92 2.57 -0.03 -10.38
CA ALA A 92 2.01 -0.15 -9.04
C ALA A 92 2.00 1.18 -8.26
N GLU A 93 2.99 2.03 -8.51
CA GLU A 93 3.08 3.38 -7.93
C GLU A 93 1.87 4.25 -8.32
N LEU A 94 1.51 4.26 -9.62
CA LEU A 94 0.38 5.06 -10.11
C LEU A 94 -0.95 4.53 -9.57
N THR A 95 -1.11 3.21 -9.51
CA THR A 95 -2.26 2.56 -8.87
C THR A 95 -2.37 2.96 -7.40
N GLY A 96 -1.26 2.95 -6.67
CA GLY A 96 -1.19 3.36 -5.26
C GLY A 96 -1.64 4.80 -5.03
N LEU A 97 -1.32 5.73 -5.94
CA LEU A 97 -1.77 7.12 -5.86
C LEU A 97 -3.29 7.27 -6.04
N LEU A 98 -3.87 6.51 -6.97
CA LEU A 98 -5.33 6.49 -7.18
C LEU A 98 -6.05 5.90 -5.96
N GLU A 99 -5.56 4.80 -5.40
CA GLU A 99 -6.11 4.20 -4.18
C GLU A 99 -5.97 5.13 -2.97
N ASN A 100 -4.84 5.82 -2.84
CA ASN A 100 -4.64 6.80 -1.77
C ASN A 100 -5.65 7.93 -1.85
N ASN A 101 -5.92 8.45 -3.05
CA ASN A 101 -6.97 9.45 -3.25
C ASN A 101 -8.36 8.92 -2.87
N ALA A 102 -8.69 7.66 -3.25
CA ALA A 102 -9.94 7.01 -2.85
C ALA A 102 -10.05 6.82 -1.33
N PHE A 103 -8.95 6.50 -0.65
CA PHE A 103 -8.91 6.39 0.81
C PHE A 103 -9.16 7.74 1.49
N ILE A 104 -8.47 8.80 1.03
CA ILE A 104 -8.67 10.16 1.55
C ILE A 104 -10.11 10.59 1.37
N PHE A 105 -10.69 10.34 0.20
CA PHE A 105 -12.10 10.62 -0.07
C PHE A 105 -13.03 9.87 0.91
N SER A 106 -12.79 8.58 1.13
CA SER A 106 -13.54 7.74 2.07
C SER A 106 -13.49 8.29 3.50
N GLY A 107 -12.31 8.73 3.95
CA GLY A 107 -12.14 9.31 5.28
C GLY A 107 -12.85 10.63 5.46
N LEU A 108 -12.79 11.52 4.46
CA LEU A 108 -13.47 12.82 4.50
C LEU A 108 -14.99 12.67 4.37
N LYS A 109 -15.47 11.73 3.56
CA LYS A 109 -16.88 11.34 3.48
C LYS A 109 -17.38 10.84 4.83
N THR A 110 -16.64 9.96 5.49
CA THR A 110 -16.97 9.45 6.83
C THR A 110 -17.03 10.57 7.85
N TYR A 111 -16.04 11.47 7.85
CA TYR A 111 -16.08 12.64 8.74
C TYR A 111 -17.35 13.47 8.52
N HIS A 112 -17.74 13.70 7.27
CA HIS A 112 -18.92 14.46 6.91
C HIS A 112 -20.22 13.76 7.35
N SER A 113 -20.40 12.49 7.02
CA SER A 113 -21.60 11.71 7.37
C SER A 113 -21.78 11.56 8.89
N LEU A 114 -20.70 11.33 9.64
CA LEU A 114 -20.76 11.27 11.10
C LEU A 114 -21.06 12.64 11.75
N ASN A 115 -20.63 13.74 11.14
CA ASN A 115 -21.05 15.08 11.59
C ASN A 115 -22.55 15.29 11.36
N GLU A 116 -23.12 14.83 10.24
CA GLU A 116 -24.57 14.88 10.03
C GLU A 116 -25.31 14.06 11.09
N VAL A 117 -24.80 12.87 11.43
CA VAL A 117 -25.31 12.09 12.57
C VAL A 117 -25.24 12.89 13.88
N GLY A 118 -24.11 13.54 14.15
CA GLY A 118 -23.93 14.38 15.34
C GLY A 118 -24.91 15.58 15.39
N LEU A 119 -25.22 16.18 14.25
CA LEU A 119 -26.19 17.26 14.14
C LEU A 119 -27.63 16.76 14.31
N SER A 120 -27.94 15.55 13.87
CA SER A 120 -29.25 14.93 14.00
C SER A 120 -29.62 14.57 15.45
N LEU A 121 -28.66 14.57 16.38
CA LEU A 121 -28.90 14.36 17.82
C LEU A 121 -29.84 15.39 18.44
N ILE A 122 -29.87 16.61 17.90
CA ILE A 122 -30.60 17.72 18.50
C ILE A 122 -31.91 17.94 17.73
N GLY A 123 -33.01 17.96 18.47
CA GLY A 123 -34.32 18.31 17.94
C GLY A 123 -34.49 19.79 17.67
N ASP A 124 -35.62 20.16 17.05
CA ASP A 124 -35.94 21.56 16.73
C ASP A 124 -36.15 22.40 18.00
N ASP A 125 -36.52 21.74 19.10
CA ASP A 125 -36.65 22.33 20.44
C ASP A 125 -35.31 22.57 21.15
N GLY A 126 -34.19 22.16 20.52
CA GLY A 126 -32.85 22.26 21.08
C GLY A 126 -32.49 21.17 22.10
N GLY A 127 -33.42 20.25 22.36
CA GLY A 127 -33.20 19.07 23.22
C GLY A 127 -32.59 17.90 22.48
N ILE A 128 -32.10 16.92 23.23
CA ILE A 128 -31.61 15.66 22.65
C ILE A 128 -32.82 14.84 22.19
N LYS A 129 -32.80 14.38 20.93
CA LYS A 129 -33.87 13.55 20.36
C LYS A 129 -34.01 12.21 21.11
N PRO A 130 -35.26 11.70 21.27
CA PRO A 130 -35.51 10.35 21.71
C PRO A 130 -34.76 9.35 20.82
N PHE A 131 -34.36 8.20 21.41
CA PHE A 131 -33.54 7.20 20.73
C PHE A 131 -34.13 6.73 19.41
N GLU A 132 -35.42 6.41 19.40
CA GLU A 132 -36.14 5.92 18.21
C GLU A 132 -36.07 6.92 17.04
N LYS A 133 -36.34 8.19 17.32
CA LYS A 133 -36.26 9.25 16.29
C LYS A 133 -34.85 9.49 15.79
N PHE A 134 -33.86 9.39 16.68
CA PHE A 134 -32.46 9.46 16.29
C PHE A 134 -32.10 8.29 15.37
N HIS A 135 -32.54 7.08 15.71
CA HIS A 135 -32.27 5.87 14.91
C HIS A 135 -32.92 5.94 13.52
N GLU A 136 -34.13 6.48 13.40
CA GLU A 136 -34.77 6.76 12.11
C GLU A 136 -33.94 7.73 11.24
N ASP A 137 -33.37 8.79 11.85
CA ASP A 137 -32.53 9.75 11.13
C ASP A 137 -31.19 9.11 10.72
N VAL A 138 -30.58 8.29 11.58
CA VAL A 138 -29.38 7.51 11.24
C VAL A 138 -29.63 6.60 10.04
N ALA A 139 -30.75 5.90 9.98
CA ALA A 139 -31.10 5.03 8.85
C ALA A 139 -31.23 5.82 7.53
N LYS A 140 -31.79 7.06 7.59
CA LYS A 140 -31.86 7.94 6.40
C LYS A 140 -30.46 8.41 5.97
N ILE A 141 -29.61 8.78 6.92
CA ILE A 141 -28.22 9.22 6.66
C ILE A 141 -27.43 8.06 6.08
N ASP A 142 -27.54 6.87 6.64
CA ASP A 142 -26.91 5.65 6.10
C ASP A 142 -27.32 5.40 4.65
N ALA A 143 -28.62 5.36 4.38
CA ALA A 143 -29.14 5.17 3.02
C ALA A 143 -28.64 6.26 2.06
N LYS A 144 -28.56 7.51 2.50
CA LYS A 144 -28.07 8.66 1.72
C LYS A 144 -26.60 8.47 1.34
N TYR A 145 -25.72 8.25 2.32
CA TYR A 145 -24.27 8.21 2.08
C TYR A 145 -23.78 6.85 1.60
N ASN A 146 -24.23 5.78 2.24
CA ASN A 146 -23.61 4.46 2.07
C ASN A 146 -24.32 3.57 1.04
N ARG A 147 -25.41 4.08 0.46
CA ARG A 147 -26.11 3.44 -0.66
C ARG A 147 -26.20 4.37 -1.87
N ASN A 148 -26.91 5.50 -1.75
CA ASN A 148 -27.23 6.35 -2.89
C ASN A 148 -26.01 7.09 -3.44
N TYR A 149 -25.27 7.81 -2.57
CA TYR A 149 -24.06 8.51 -2.99
C TYR A 149 -22.95 7.54 -3.35
N LEU A 150 -22.80 6.47 -2.58
CA LEU A 150 -21.79 5.45 -2.81
C LEU A 150 -21.92 4.80 -4.21
N TYR A 151 -23.13 4.66 -4.72
CA TYR A 151 -23.35 4.17 -6.08
C TYR A 151 -22.74 5.08 -7.15
N ALA A 152 -23.02 6.39 -7.07
CA ALA A 152 -22.45 7.37 -8.01
C ALA A 152 -20.92 7.46 -7.87
N GLU A 153 -20.42 7.42 -6.64
CA GLU A 153 -18.99 7.45 -6.32
C GLU A 153 -18.26 6.21 -6.82
N TYR A 154 -18.86 5.02 -6.68
CA TYR A 154 -18.31 3.77 -7.22
C TYR A 154 -18.17 3.83 -8.74
N ASN A 155 -19.21 4.22 -9.46
CA ASN A 155 -19.17 4.35 -10.92
C ASN A 155 -18.15 5.39 -11.38
N HIS A 156 -18.03 6.48 -10.63
CA HIS A 156 -17.02 7.50 -10.88
C HIS A 156 -15.61 6.96 -10.66
N ALA A 157 -15.39 6.20 -9.58
CA ALA A 157 -14.11 5.56 -9.30
C ALA A 157 -13.68 4.60 -10.41
N VAL A 158 -14.60 3.75 -10.88
CA VAL A 158 -14.37 2.85 -12.02
C VAL A 158 -13.93 3.62 -13.26
N THR A 159 -14.72 4.61 -13.66
CA THR A 159 -14.47 5.36 -14.91
C THR A 159 -13.20 6.20 -14.82
N SER A 160 -12.97 6.88 -13.68
CA SER A 160 -11.75 7.67 -13.47
C SER A 160 -10.49 6.80 -13.53
N SER A 161 -10.52 5.61 -12.89
CA SER A 161 -9.39 4.68 -12.89
C SER A 161 -9.09 4.13 -14.28
N GLN A 162 -10.13 3.77 -15.05
CA GLN A 162 -9.97 3.35 -16.45
C GLN A 162 -9.39 4.45 -17.33
N MET A 163 -9.82 5.70 -17.13
CA MET A 163 -9.28 6.83 -17.90
C MET A 163 -7.87 7.19 -17.47
N ALA A 164 -7.52 7.03 -16.19
CA ALA A 164 -6.15 7.20 -15.72
C ALA A 164 -5.19 6.17 -16.33
N ALA A 165 -5.59 4.91 -16.39
CA ALA A 165 -4.81 3.86 -17.04
C ALA A 165 -4.62 4.16 -18.54
N LYS A 166 -5.71 4.50 -19.26
CA LYS A 166 -5.62 4.87 -20.68
C LYS A 166 -4.77 6.12 -20.91
N TRP A 167 -4.80 7.10 -20.01
CA TRP A 167 -3.95 8.29 -20.12
C TRP A 167 -2.47 7.92 -20.04
N HIS A 168 -2.09 7.01 -19.17
CA HIS A 168 -0.74 6.48 -19.10
C HIS A 168 -0.30 5.88 -20.45
N ASP A 169 -1.14 5.04 -21.06
CA ASP A 169 -0.86 4.43 -22.35
C ASP A 169 -0.76 5.48 -23.48
N PHE A 170 -1.66 6.48 -23.48
CA PHE A 170 -1.66 7.55 -24.48
C PHE A 170 -0.36 8.37 -24.49
N GLN A 171 0.28 8.53 -23.32
CA GLN A 171 1.57 9.23 -23.22
C GLN A 171 2.72 8.43 -23.85
N GLN A 172 2.62 7.11 -23.93
CA GLN A 172 3.67 6.25 -24.50
C GLN A 172 3.64 6.22 -26.02
N ASP A 173 2.47 6.38 -26.64
CA ASP A 173 2.28 6.24 -28.09
C ASP A 173 2.72 7.47 -28.92
N GLY A 174 2.97 8.59 -28.25
CA GLY A 174 3.49 9.82 -28.86
C GLY A 174 2.59 10.41 -29.96
N ASP A 175 3.22 11.05 -30.94
CA ASP A 175 2.52 11.84 -31.96
C ASP A 175 1.82 11.06 -33.08
N ARG A 176 1.71 9.74 -32.99
CA ARG A 176 1.09 8.90 -34.01
C ARG A 176 -0.45 8.97 -34.00
N TYR A 177 -1.03 9.37 -32.87
CA TYR A 177 -2.47 9.37 -32.64
C TYR A 177 -2.96 10.73 -32.16
N ASN A 178 -4.22 11.01 -32.45
CA ASN A 178 -5.03 11.99 -31.75
C ASN A 178 -5.93 11.27 -30.75
N LEU A 179 -6.43 11.98 -29.76
CA LEU A 179 -7.46 11.51 -28.87
C LEU A 179 -8.83 11.96 -29.36
N GLN A 180 -9.83 11.10 -29.22
CA GLN A 180 -11.20 11.42 -29.57
C GLN A 180 -12.14 11.15 -28.40
N TYR A 181 -12.95 12.15 -28.06
CA TYR A 181 -14.00 12.03 -27.04
C TYR A 181 -15.18 11.23 -27.59
N ARG A 182 -15.60 10.20 -26.89
CA ARG A 182 -16.71 9.32 -27.24
C ARG A 182 -17.74 9.25 -26.13
N THR A 183 -18.99 9.58 -26.43
CA THR A 183 -20.13 9.29 -25.58
C THR A 183 -20.61 7.86 -25.82
N ALA A 184 -21.41 7.31 -24.89
CA ALA A 184 -22.06 6.00 -25.08
C ALA A 184 -23.06 5.99 -26.25
N ASN A 185 -23.46 7.16 -26.75
CA ASN A 185 -24.36 7.37 -27.90
C ASN A 185 -25.71 6.66 -27.74
N ASP A 186 -26.26 6.66 -26.54
CA ASP A 186 -27.59 6.16 -26.20
C ASP A 186 -28.45 7.25 -25.54
N GLU A 187 -29.70 6.95 -25.24
CA GLU A 187 -30.69 7.87 -24.65
C GLU A 187 -30.33 8.38 -23.26
N ARG A 188 -29.37 7.71 -22.58
CA ARG A 188 -28.90 8.08 -21.23
C ARG A 188 -27.71 9.04 -21.25
N VAL A 189 -27.20 9.40 -22.44
CA VAL A 189 -26.15 10.41 -22.56
C VAL A 189 -26.77 11.79 -22.33
N ARG A 190 -26.20 12.55 -21.39
CA ARG A 190 -26.62 13.92 -21.16
C ARG A 190 -26.43 14.76 -22.42
N GLU A 191 -27.40 15.61 -22.75
CA GLU A 191 -27.36 16.48 -23.91
C GLU A 191 -26.07 17.32 -23.98
N GLU A 192 -25.64 17.85 -22.85
CA GLU A 192 -24.39 18.58 -22.72
C GLU A 192 -23.15 17.73 -23.07
N HIS A 193 -23.11 16.46 -22.66
CA HIS A 193 -21.99 15.57 -22.99
C HIS A 193 -22.02 15.17 -24.48
N GLN A 194 -23.20 15.11 -25.10
CA GLN A 194 -23.33 14.82 -26.54
C GLN A 194 -22.61 15.87 -27.38
N ARG A 195 -22.53 17.12 -26.94
CA ARG A 195 -21.79 18.22 -27.60
C ARG A 195 -20.28 17.98 -27.68
N LEU A 196 -19.72 17.14 -26.79
CA LEU A 196 -18.31 16.76 -26.79
C LEU A 196 -18.04 15.57 -27.72
N HIS A 197 -19.07 14.89 -28.22
CA HIS A 197 -18.92 13.69 -29.04
C HIS A 197 -18.11 13.96 -30.30
N ASN A 198 -17.12 13.13 -30.60
CA ASN A 198 -16.19 13.24 -31.73
C ASN A 198 -15.21 14.43 -31.68
N ILE A 199 -15.13 15.22 -30.63
CA ILE A 199 -13.99 16.13 -30.46
C ILE A 199 -12.71 15.32 -30.58
N THR A 200 -11.88 15.70 -31.58
CA THR A 200 -10.64 14.99 -31.93
C THR A 200 -9.47 15.95 -31.87
N LEU A 201 -8.54 15.75 -30.96
CA LEU A 201 -7.44 16.67 -30.66
C LEU A 201 -6.13 15.91 -30.36
N PRO A 202 -4.96 16.52 -30.57
CA PRO A 202 -3.70 15.95 -30.14
C PRO A 202 -3.68 15.63 -28.64
N VAL A 203 -2.87 14.64 -28.23
CA VAL A 203 -2.71 14.26 -26.81
C VAL A 203 -2.25 15.45 -25.95
N SER A 204 -1.45 16.36 -26.53
CA SER A 204 -0.91 17.55 -25.86
C SER A 204 -1.89 18.72 -25.76
N ASP A 205 -3.10 18.59 -26.32
CA ASP A 205 -4.07 19.69 -26.31
C ASP A 205 -4.58 19.98 -24.89
N PRO A 206 -4.66 21.28 -24.47
CA PRO A 206 -5.13 21.67 -23.15
C PRO A 206 -6.59 21.27 -22.84
N PHE A 207 -7.39 20.96 -23.85
CA PHE A 207 -8.73 20.40 -23.65
C PHE A 207 -8.73 19.18 -22.72
N TRP A 208 -7.75 18.27 -22.89
CA TRP A 208 -7.65 17.05 -22.12
C TRP A 208 -7.26 17.27 -20.65
N GLU A 209 -6.72 18.42 -20.29
CA GLU A 209 -6.42 18.74 -18.91
C GLU A 209 -7.67 18.94 -18.05
N GLN A 210 -8.75 19.46 -18.66
CA GLN A 210 -9.96 19.84 -17.96
C GLN A 210 -11.16 18.96 -18.27
N PHE A 211 -11.24 18.39 -19.47
CA PHE A 211 -12.43 17.70 -19.95
C PHE A 211 -12.23 16.21 -20.25
N MET A 212 -11.14 15.62 -19.71
CA MET A 212 -10.99 14.17 -19.70
C MET A 212 -12.13 13.55 -18.88
N PRO A 213 -12.90 12.56 -19.43
CA PRO A 213 -13.97 11.94 -18.65
C PRO A 213 -13.41 11.18 -17.40
N PRO A 214 -14.27 11.00 -16.36
CA PRO A 214 -15.70 11.33 -16.29
C PRO A 214 -15.97 12.79 -15.96
N ASN A 215 -16.90 13.43 -16.70
CA ASN A 215 -17.27 14.83 -16.49
C ASN A 215 -18.54 14.99 -15.63
N GLY A 216 -18.81 14.06 -14.76
CA GLY A 216 -19.95 14.05 -13.84
C GLY A 216 -20.15 12.67 -13.21
N TRP A 217 -21.03 12.58 -12.24
CA TRP A 217 -21.45 11.30 -11.67
C TRP A 217 -22.10 10.42 -12.74
N ASN A 218 -21.87 9.11 -12.67
CA ASN A 218 -22.41 8.11 -13.63
C ASN A 218 -22.10 8.44 -15.10
N CYS A 219 -21.05 9.21 -15.38
CA CYS A 219 -20.61 9.51 -16.74
C CYS A 219 -20.04 8.24 -17.39
N ARG A 220 -20.57 7.90 -18.59
CA ARG A 220 -20.15 6.73 -19.38
C ARG A 220 -19.36 7.13 -20.64
N CYS A 221 -18.90 8.38 -20.71
CA CYS A 221 -18.04 8.85 -21.78
C CYS A 221 -16.63 8.28 -21.62
N VAL A 222 -15.95 8.09 -22.75
CA VAL A 222 -14.58 7.58 -22.80
C VAL A 222 -13.75 8.39 -23.79
N VAL A 223 -12.44 8.29 -23.69
CA VAL A 223 -11.52 8.78 -24.70
C VAL A 223 -10.83 7.59 -25.35
N VAL A 224 -10.65 7.66 -26.67
CA VAL A 224 -9.99 6.64 -27.46
C VAL A 224 -8.93 7.26 -28.36
N GLN A 225 -7.88 6.51 -28.66
CA GLN A 225 -6.90 6.88 -29.67
C GLN A 225 -7.44 6.65 -31.08
N VAL A 226 -7.20 7.60 -31.96
CA VAL A 226 -7.51 7.51 -33.39
C VAL A 226 -6.27 7.90 -34.20
N ARG A 227 -6.01 7.19 -35.30
CA ARG A 227 -4.86 7.54 -36.17
C ARG A 227 -5.01 8.96 -36.70
N LYS A 228 -3.94 9.75 -36.66
CA LYS A 228 -3.89 11.09 -37.27
C LYS A 228 -4.35 11.01 -38.74
N GLY A 229 -5.18 11.97 -39.15
CA GLY A 229 -5.73 12.05 -40.47
C GLY A 229 -6.95 11.16 -40.78
N ARG A 230 -7.36 10.28 -39.83
CA ARG A 230 -8.57 9.46 -40.01
C ARG A 230 -9.86 10.24 -39.75
N TYR A 231 -9.83 11.16 -38.82
CA TYR A 231 -10.94 12.06 -38.51
C TYR A 231 -10.45 13.50 -38.60
N PRO A 232 -11.32 14.45 -38.99
CA PRO A 232 -10.95 15.86 -38.99
C PRO A 232 -10.58 16.27 -37.57
N GLU A 233 -9.50 17.04 -37.43
CA GLU A 233 -9.08 17.61 -36.18
C GLU A 233 -10.01 18.76 -35.80
N SER A 234 -10.46 18.79 -34.54
CA SER A 234 -11.34 19.83 -34.03
C SER A 234 -10.57 21.12 -33.76
N ASP A 235 -11.26 22.26 -33.79
CA ASP A 235 -10.70 23.50 -33.32
C ASP A 235 -10.59 23.46 -31.78
N SER A 236 -9.37 23.62 -31.26
CA SER A 236 -9.08 23.52 -29.83
C SER A 236 -9.80 24.59 -29.00
N GLN A 237 -9.84 25.84 -29.50
CA GLN A 237 -10.50 26.94 -28.76
C GLN A 237 -12.01 26.73 -28.70
N GLN A 238 -12.60 26.29 -29.80
CA GLN A 238 -14.03 25.95 -29.85
C GLN A 238 -14.35 24.78 -28.91
N ALA A 239 -13.50 23.73 -28.90
CA ALA A 239 -13.70 22.56 -28.04
C ALA A 239 -13.63 22.96 -26.54
N VAL A 240 -12.63 23.76 -26.16
CA VAL A 240 -12.51 24.29 -24.79
C VAL A 240 -13.73 25.13 -24.43
N GLY A 241 -14.17 26.03 -25.33
CA GLY A 241 -15.35 26.86 -25.08
C GLY A 241 -16.63 26.04 -24.86
N ILE A 242 -16.84 24.96 -25.63
CA ILE A 242 -17.95 24.02 -25.39
C ILE A 242 -17.80 23.36 -24.01
N GLY A 243 -16.61 22.88 -23.64
CA GLY A 243 -16.35 22.25 -22.37
C GLY A 243 -16.60 23.20 -21.19
N GLU A 244 -16.22 24.48 -21.33
CA GLU A 244 -16.46 25.50 -20.30
C GLU A 244 -17.94 25.81 -20.14
N GLU A 245 -18.66 25.95 -21.22
CA GLU A 245 -20.11 26.22 -21.22
C GLU A 245 -20.89 25.11 -20.52
N ILE A 246 -20.68 23.85 -20.91
CA ILE A 246 -21.41 22.70 -20.34
C ILE A 246 -21.07 22.43 -18.86
N THR A 247 -19.96 22.96 -18.38
CA THR A 247 -19.52 22.83 -17.00
C THR A 247 -19.52 24.16 -16.25
N GLU A 248 -20.32 25.14 -16.67
CA GLU A 248 -20.38 26.48 -16.04
C GLU A 248 -20.92 26.41 -14.61
N GLU A 249 -21.90 25.55 -14.35
CA GLU A 249 -22.47 25.36 -13.02
C GLU A 249 -21.42 24.89 -12.00
N PRO A 250 -21.39 25.46 -10.79
CA PRO A 250 -20.41 25.06 -9.75
C PRO A 250 -20.36 23.57 -9.48
N LYS A 251 -21.50 22.87 -9.49
CA LYS A 251 -21.60 21.43 -9.28
C LYS A 251 -20.96 20.60 -10.39
N LYS A 252 -20.94 21.10 -11.62
CA LYS A 252 -20.31 20.46 -12.77
C LYS A 252 -18.83 20.84 -12.89
N ARG A 253 -18.46 22.04 -12.46
CA ARG A 253 -17.09 22.56 -12.52
C ARG A 253 -16.09 21.76 -11.70
N ILE A 254 -16.53 21.04 -10.67
CA ILE A 254 -15.66 20.20 -9.86
C ILE A 254 -15.03 19.07 -10.69
N PHE A 255 -15.69 18.62 -11.77
CA PHE A 255 -15.23 17.54 -12.64
C PHE A 255 -14.28 17.99 -13.76
N ARG A 256 -13.85 19.27 -13.74
CA ARG A 256 -12.81 19.76 -14.65
C ARG A 256 -11.44 19.35 -14.15
N PHE A 257 -11.03 18.11 -14.45
CA PHE A 257 -9.72 17.56 -14.15
C PHE A 257 -9.42 16.35 -15.03
N ASN A 258 -8.15 15.95 -15.11
CA ASN A 258 -7.73 14.74 -15.80
C ASN A 258 -7.29 13.70 -14.77
N PRO A 259 -8.03 12.60 -14.59
CA PRO A 259 -7.70 11.57 -13.61
C PRO A 259 -6.30 10.98 -13.77
N GLY A 260 -5.84 10.81 -15.02
CA GLY A 260 -4.54 10.23 -15.32
C GLY A 260 -3.38 11.22 -15.18
N LYS A 261 -3.61 12.52 -15.44
CA LYS A 261 -2.61 13.56 -15.26
C LYS A 261 -2.43 13.92 -13.78
N GLU A 262 -3.54 14.02 -13.05
CA GLU A 262 -3.53 14.37 -11.63
C GLU A 262 -3.33 13.15 -10.71
N LEU A 263 -3.45 11.93 -11.25
CA LEU A 263 -3.42 10.67 -10.51
C LEU A 263 -4.42 10.67 -9.34
N LYS A 264 -5.63 11.14 -9.65
CA LYS A 264 -6.75 11.24 -8.71
C LYS A 264 -8.01 10.64 -9.29
N VAL A 265 -8.73 9.94 -8.45
CA VAL A 265 -10.06 9.39 -8.77
C VAL A 265 -11.13 10.41 -8.51
N PHE A 266 -11.06 11.11 -7.37
CA PHE A 266 -12.02 12.10 -6.94
C PHE A 266 -11.45 13.51 -6.99
N PRO A 267 -12.26 14.50 -7.43
CA PRO A 267 -11.78 15.86 -7.62
C PRO A 267 -11.52 16.59 -6.30
N ASP A 268 -10.46 17.40 -6.25
CA ASP A 268 -10.10 18.20 -5.07
C ASP A 268 -11.19 19.20 -4.66
N LYS A 269 -12.00 19.64 -5.61
CA LYS A 269 -13.08 20.63 -5.34
C LYS A 269 -14.36 20.00 -4.77
N HIS A 270 -14.35 18.68 -4.52
CA HIS A 270 -15.51 18.02 -3.88
C HIS A 270 -15.79 18.62 -2.50
N PRO A 271 -17.07 18.84 -2.11
CA PRO A 271 -17.41 19.46 -0.82
C PRO A 271 -16.83 18.77 0.41
N TYR A 272 -16.58 17.45 0.38
CA TYR A 272 -15.94 16.75 1.49
C TYR A 272 -14.55 17.32 1.81
N ASN A 273 -13.85 17.88 0.83
CA ASN A 273 -12.56 18.55 1.02
C ASN A 273 -12.65 19.91 1.77
N LYS A 274 -13.86 20.39 2.08
CA LYS A 274 -14.06 21.53 3.00
C LYS A 274 -14.00 21.12 4.47
N ALA A 275 -13.74 19.85 4.79
CA ALA A 275 -13.48 19.41 6.15
C ALA A 275 -12.34 20.23 6.80
N PRO A 276 -12.35 20.39 8.15
CA PRO A 276 -11.29 21.09 8.87
C PRO A 276 -9.91 20.51 8.59
N GLU A 277 -8.89 21.36 8.58
CA GLU A 277 -7.50 20.92 8.32
C GLU A 277 -7.03 19.83 9.29
N ALA A 278 -7.50 19.83 10.53
CA ALA A 278 -7.20 18.76 11.47
C ALA A 278 -7.74 17.40 11.02
N ALA A 279 -8.96 17.34 10.45
CA ALA A 279 -9.52 16.11 9.89
C ALA A 279 -8.74 15.65 8.65
N LYS A 280 -8.41 16.57 7.75
CA LYS A 280 -7.61 16.26 6.55
C LYS A 280 -6.24 15.68 6.90
N LYS A 281 -5.52 16.29 7.86
CA LYS A 281 -4.23 15.79 8.33
C LYS A 281 -4.32 14.39 8.92
N ILE A 282 -5.37 14.13 9.71
CA ILE A 282 -5.59 12.80 10.28
C ILE A 282 -5.87 11.79 9.17
N VAL A 283 -6.79 12.10 8.26
CA VAL A 283 -7.12 11.18 7.15
C VAL A 283 -5.90 10.93 6.26
N ALA A 284 -5.10 11.97 5.94
CA ALA A 284 -3.87 11.80 5.18
C ALA A 284 -2.88 10.86 5.90
N LYS A 285 -2.71 11.02 7.23
CA LYS A 285 -1.87 10.11 8.01
C LYS A 285 -2.41 8.67 8.02
N LEU A 286 -3.75 8.50 8.11
CA LEU A 286 -4.37 7.18 8.03
C LEU A 286 -4.22 6.53 6.65
N ALA A 287 -4.17 7.34 5.58
CA ALA A 287 -3.93 6.87 4.22
C ALA A 287 -2.51 6.32 4.00
N GLU A 288 -1.57 6.70 4.84
CA GLU A 288 -0.21 6.18 4.83
C GLU A 288 -0.09 4.81 5.50
N GLU A 289 -1.12 4.32 6.17
CA GLU A 289 -1.09 3.02 6.84
C GLU A 289 -1.11 1.87 5.83
N ILE A 290 -0.26 0.90 6.07
CA ILE A 290 -0.16 -0.33 5.30
C ILE A 290 -0.99 -1.40 6.02
N LYS A 291 -2.17 -1.70 5.50
CA LYS A 291 -3.15 -2.60 6.13
C LYS A 291 -3.23 -3.96 5.47
N THR A 292 -2.86 -4.03 4.19
CA THR A 292 -2.96 -5.28 3.44
C THR A 292 -1.59 -5.70 2.89
N PRO A 293 -1.41 -7.01 2.66
CA PRO A 293 -0.21 -7.53 2.02
C PRO A 293 0.08 -6.86 0.67
N GLU A 294 -0.95 -6.59 -0.14
CA GLU A 294 -0.81 -5.96 -1.45
C GLU A 294 -0.28 -4.52 -1.32
N GLN A 295 -0.74 -3.78 -0.30
CA GLN A 295 -0.21 -2.45 0.00
C GLN A 295 1.26 -2.52 0.44
N ALA A 296 1.64 -3.55 1.22
CA ALA A 296 3.03 -3.76 1.61
C ALA A 296 3.92 -4.08 0.40
N VAL A 297 3.46 -4.96 -0.49
CA VAL A 297 4.17 -5.28 -1.74
C VAL A 297 4.40 -4.03 -2.57
N ARG A 298 3.36 -3.21 -2.78
CA ARG A 298 3.47 -1.93 -3.50
C ARG A 298 4.44 -0.97 -2.83
N PHE A 299 4.30 -0.75 -1.53
CA PHE A 299 5.17 0.15 -0.76
C PHE A 299 6.65 -0.24 -0.85
N ILE A 300 6.95 -1.53 -0.77
CA ILE A 300 8.32 -2.03 -0.95
C ILE A 300 8.81 -1.73 -2.37
N GLN A 301 7.95 -1.85 -3.38
CA GLN A 301 8.32 -1.67 -4.79
C GLN A 301 8.29 -0.21 -5.29
N GLU A 302 7.85 0.76 -4.49
CA GLU A 302 7.83 2.18 -4.85
C GLU A 302 9.20 2.73 -5.24
N GLN A 303 10.28 2.24 -4.61
CA GLN A 303 11.65 2.69 -4.84
C GLN A 303 12.45 1.64 -5.64
N GLU A 304 13.25 2.12 -6.58
CA GLU A 304 14.07 1.27 -7.44
C GLU A 304 15.07 0.43 -6.63
N ASP A 305 15.70 1.03 -5.63
CA ASP A 305 16.64 0.34 -4.73
C ASP A 305 15.98 -0.84 -4.01
N ARG A 306 14.73 -0.68 -3.57
CA ARG A 306 13.97 -1.76 -2.92
C ARG A 306 13.50 -2.81 -3.92
N ARG A 307 13.13 -2.42 -5.15
CA ARG A 307 12.84 -3.38 -6.22
C ARG A 307 14.03 -4.29 -6.52
N ALA A 308 15.25 -3.76 -6.46
CA ALA A 308 16.48 -4.53 -6.65
C ALA A 308 16.73 -5.61 -5.58
N TRP A 309 15.97 -5.63 -4.48
CA TRP A 309 16.04 -6.74 -3.50
C TRP A 309 15.41 -8.04 -4.00
N PHE A 310 14.64 -8.00 -5.08
CA PHE A 310 13.81 -9.12 -5.52
C PHE A 310 14.27 -9.64 -6.89
N GLU A 311 15.37 -10.36 -6.90
CA GLU A 311 15.93 -11.02 -8.10
C GLU A 311 14.89 -11.90 -8.81
N ARG A 312 14.07 -12.61 -8.02
CA ARG A 312 13.03 -13.53 -8.51
C ARG A 312 11.67 -12.86 -8.72
N GLY A 313 11.55 -11.56 -8.47
CA GLY A 313 10.29 -10.85 -8.37
C GLY A 313 9.66 -10.93 -6.97
N PHE A 314 8.65 -10.11 -6.75
CA PHE A 314 7.86 -10.09 -5.51
C PHE A 314 6.43 -9.70 -5.85
N LYS A 315 5.55 -10.68 -5.95
CA LYS A 315 4.16 -10.46 -6.33
C LYS A 315 3.19 -10.57 -5.16
N THR A 316 3.46 -11.51 -4.25
CA THR A 316 2.57 -11.77 -3.12
C THR A 316 3.31 -11.83 -1.80
N LEU A 317 2.62 -11.34 -0.77
CA LEU A 317 2.96 -11.53 0.63
C LEU A 317 1.72 -12.15 1.29
N GLU A 318 1.82 -13.38 1.78
CA GLU A 318 0.66 -14.17 2.18
C GLU A 318 0.81 -14.78 3.56
N VAL A 319 -0.31 -15.31 4.09
CA VAL A 319 -0.27 -16.08 5.33
C VAL A 319 0.15 -17.51 5.03
N THR A 320 1.23 -17.96 5.68
CA THR A 320 1.70 -19.33 5.52
C THR A 320 0.71 -20.36 6.07
N ARG A 321 0.57 -21.48 5.35
CA ARG A 321 -0.17 -22.66 5.79
C ARG A 321 0.74 -23.70 6.45
N ARG A 322 2.07 -23.45 6.47
CA ARG A 322 3.06 -24.39 7.00
C ARG A 322 3.18 -24.24 8.52
N LYS A 323 3.12 -25.36 9.23
CA LYS A 323 3.30 -25.38 10.69
C LYS A 323 4.78 -25.32 11.06
N GLY A 324 5.10 -24.52 12.09
CA GLY A 324 6.46 -24.43 12.64
C GLY A 324 7.44 -23.61 11.78
N VAL A 325 6.94 -22.81 10.83
CA VAL A 325 7.71 -21.90 9.99
C VAL A 325 7.23 -20.48 10.24
N ASN A 326 8.14 -19.56 10.52
CA ASN A 326 7.81 -18.15 10.75
C ASN A 326 7.59 -17.37 9.45
N GLY A 327 8.35 -17.72 8.42
CA GLY A 327 8.28 -17.19 7.07
C GLY A 327 8.88 -18.19 6.06
N SER A 328 8.61 -18.00 4.80
CA SER A 328 9.30 -18.71 3.70
C SER A 328 9.20 -17.93 2.39
N THR A 329 10.21 -18.14 1.53
CA THR A 329 10.26 -17.57 0.19
C THR A 329 10.18 -18.70 -0.84
N ASP A 330 9.30 -18.57 -1.83
CA ASP A 330 9.17 -19.56 -2.90
C ASP A 330 10.16 -19.34 -4.06
N MET A 331 10.12 -20.21 -5.06
CA MET A 331 10.98 -20.13 -6.26
C MET A 331 10.64 -18.94 -7.16
N ASN A 332 9.45 -18.36 -7.04
CA ASN A 332 9.01 -17.18 -7.78
C ASN A 332 9.26 -15.89 -7.00
N GLY A 333 9.83 -15.99 -5.80
CA GLY A 333 10.15 -14.86 -4.94
C GLY A 333 8.97 -14.36 -4.08
N ASN A 334 7.84 -15.06 -4.08
CA ASN A 334 6.74 -14.72 -3.18
C ASN A 334 7.09 -15.10 -1.75
N ILE A 335 6.61 -14.32 -0.80
CA ILE A 335 6.89 -14.49 0.62
C ILE A 335 5.61 -14.85 1.35
N ASP A 336 5.66 -15.88 2.19
CA ASP A 336 4.60 -16.20 3.14
C ASP A 336 5.11 -16.13 4.58
N MET A 337 4.25 -15.70 5.51
CA MET A 337 4.57 -15.53 6.92
C MET A 337 3.43 -16.03 7.80
N THR A 338 3.70 -16.33 9.08
CA THR A 338 2.60 -16.56 10.02
C THR A 338 1.70 -15.32 10.11
N ARG A 339 0.40 -15.50 10.39
CA ARG A 339 -0.56 -14.39 10.51
C ARG A 339 -0.04 -13.31 11.46
N GLU A 340 0.39 -13.70 12.64
CA GLU A 340 0.88 -12.79 13.66
C GLU A 340 2.11 -11.98 13.19
N ARG A 341 3.07 -12.63 12.50
CA ARG A 341 4.23 -11.92 11.97
C ARG A 341 3.88 -11.01 10.82
N LEU A 342 2.97 -11.43 9.95
CA LEU A 342 2.49 -10.62 8.84
C LEU A 342 1.84 -9.33 9.37
N ASP A 343 0.93 -9.43 10.34
CA ASP A 343 0.27 -8.27 10.94
C ASP A 343 1.30 -7.31 11.58
N ARG A 344 2.35 -7.83 12.21
CA ARG A 344 3.45 -7.03 12.76
C ARG A 344 4.33 -6.41 11.67
N VAL A 345 4.56 -7.09 10.55
CA VAL A 345 5.28 -6.52 9.40
C VAL A 345 4.49 -5.36 8.81
N LEU A 346 3.18 -5.50 8.60
CA LEU A 346 2.33 -4.43 8.07
C LEU A 346 2.35 -3.20 8.99
N SER A 347 2.22 -3.42 10.31
CA SER A 347 2.32 -2.35 11.32
C SER A 347 3.71 -1.71 11.34
N GLY A 348 4.76 -2.51 11.33
CA GLY A 348 6.15 -2.03 11.30
C GLY A 348 6.47 -1.21 10.05
N LEU A 349 6.07 -1.68 8.86
CA LEU A 349 6.24 -0.95 7.60
C LEU A 349 5.46 0.38 7.61
N THR A 350 4.25 0.39 8.20
CA THR A 350 3.48 1.62 8.41
C THR A 350 4.27 2.64 9.22
N LYS A 351 4.84 2.20 10.35
CA LYS A 351 5.63 3.08 11.22
C LYS A 351 6.90 3.57 10.53
N LEU A 352 7.60 2.71 9.81
CA LEU A 352 8.77 3.11 9.01
C LEU A 352 8.39 4.16 7.95
N ARG A 353 7.27 3.98 7.25
CA ARG A 353 6.75 4.95 6.28
C ARG A 353 6.46 6.31 6.91
N GLN A 354 5.98 6.32 8.14
CA GLN A 354 5.65 7.54 8.90
C GLN A 354 6.83 8.13 9.68
N GLY A 355 8.02 7.54 9.59
CA GLY A 355 9.19 7.96 10.38
C GLY A 355 9.03 7.72 11.89
N GLY A 356 8.17 6.75 12.27
CA GLY A 356 7.88 6.40 13.65
C GLY A 356 8.78 5.31 14.24
N GLU A 357 8.55 5.01 15.52
CA GLU A 357 9.28 3.95 16.23
C GLU A 357 8.51 2.63 16.18
N VAL A 358 9.19 1.54 15.83
CA VAL A 358 8.65 0.19 15.87
C VAL A 358 8.78 -0.43 17.26
N SER A 359 7.87 -1.34 17.63
CA SER A 359 8.05 -2.15 18.86
C SER A 359 9.10 -3.24 18.62
N PHE A 360 9.53 -3.88 19.71
CA PHE A 360 10.45 -5.02 19.63
C PHE A 360 9.85 -6.16 18.77
N GLU A 361 8.58 -6.47 18.96
CA GLU A 361 7.89 -7.52 18.22
C GLU A 361 7.73 -7.18 16.72
N GLU A 362 7.54 -5.91 16.40
CA GLU A 362 7.53 -5.43 15.01
C GLU A 362 8.93 -5.51 14.40
N ALA A 363 9.97 -5.12 15.16
CA ALA A 363 11.35 -5.23 14.72
C ALA A 363 11.77 -6.70 14.48
N ASP A 364 11.34 -7.63 15.36
CA ASP A 364 11.54 -9.09 15.15
C ASP A 364 10.84 -9.59 13.89
N ALA A 365 9.61 -9.14 13.63
CA ALA A 365 8.88 -9.51 12.42
C ALA A 365 9.52 -8.92 11.15
N LEU A 366 9.98 -7.67 11.20
CA LEU A 366 10.72 -7.02 10.10
C LEU A 366 12.07 -7.71 9.84
N ALA A 367 12.78 -8.16 10.88
CA ALA A 367 14.00 -8.94 10.73
C ALA A 367 13.73 -10.29 10.04
N THR A 368 12.62 -10.97 10.39
CA THR A 368 12.19 -12.19 9.67
C THR A 368 11.85 -11.86 8.21
N PHE A 369 11.15 -10.78 7.94
CA PHE A 369 10.83 -10.34 6.58
C PHE A 369 12.11 -10.06 5.76
N TRP A 370 13.09 -9.38 6.35
CA TRP A 370 14.40 -9.15 5.72
C TRP A 370 15.19 -10.43 5.45
N HIS A 371 15.06 -11.44 6.32
CA HIS A 371 15.61 -12.77 6.08
C HIS A 371 14.98 -13.41 4.83
N GLU A 372 13.66 -13.35 4.68
CA GLU A 372 12.98 -13.89 3.50
C GLU A 372 13.33 -13.11 2.22
N ILE A 373 13.48 -11.79 2.30
CA ILE A 373 13.99 -10.97 1.20
C ILE A 373 15.41 -11.39 0.83
N THR A 374 16.26 -11.71 1.80
CA THR A 374 17.62 -12.19 1.55
C THR A 374 17.59 -13.52 0.78
N HIS A 375 16.69 -14.44 1.10
CA HIS A 375 16.46 -15.66 0.30
C HIS A 375 16.02 -15.37 -1.13
N ASN A 376 15.18 -14.35 -1.35
CA ASN A 376 14.75 -13.97 -2.69
C ASN A 376 15.93 -13.58 -3.61
N ARG A 377 16.99 -13.02 -3.02
CA ARG A 377 18.22 -12.62 -3.74
C ARG A 377 19.14 -13.76 -4.08
N ASN A 378 18.91 -14.96 -3.53
CA ASN A 378 19.75 -16.11 -3.81
C ASN A 378 19.54 -16.61 -5.25
N LYS A 379 20.62 -16.97 -5.94
CA LYS A 379 20.51 -17.56 -7.26
C LYS A 379 19.74 -18.88 -7.18
N PRO A 380 18.59 -19.00 -7.87
CA PRO A 380 17.76 -20.19 -7.80
C PRO A 380 18.43 -21.41 -8.43
N GLY A 381 18.00 -22.61 -8.04
CA GLY A 381 18.41 -23.87 -8.63
C GLY A 381 17.33 -24.94 -8.44
N ASN A 382 17.44 -25.99 -9.23
CA ASN A 382 16.45 -27.09 -9.27
C ASN A 382 16.82 -28.29 -8.40
N GLU A 383 17.87 -28.20 -7.58
CA GLU A 383 18.36 -29.33 -6.81
C GLU A 383 17.69 -29.41 -5.43
N TYR A 384 17.36 -30.63 -5.04
CA TYR A 384 16.95 -30.92 -3.67
C TYR A 384 18.15 -30.79 -2.74
N LEU A 385 18.10 -29.88 -1.78
CA LEU A 385 19.13 -29.77 -0.77
C LEU A 385 19.05 -30.93 0.24
N THR A 386 20.20 -31.52 0.54
CA THR A 386 20.32 -32.37 1.74
C THR A 386 20.04 -31.52 2.99
N THR A 387 19.68 -32.16 4.10
CA THR A 387 19.46 -31.47 5.38
C THR A 387 20.66 -30.59 5.78
N LEU A 388 21.86 -31.07 5.58
CA LEU A 388 23.08 -30.33 5.92
C LEU A 388 23.31 -29.16 4.96
N ALA A 389 23.11 -29.33 3.66
CA ALA A 389 23.22 -28.23 2.68
C ALA A 389 22.20 -27.12 2.96
N ARG A 390 20.98 -27.51 3.33
CA ARG A 390 19.95 -26.54 3.76
C ARG A 390 20.39 -25.75 4.98
N ARG A 391 20.96 -26.39 6.01
CA ARG A 391 21.48 -25.69 7.18
C ARG A 391 22.57 -24.68 6.84
N TYR A 392 23.47 -24.98 5.92
CA TYR A 392 24.47 -24.01 5.44
C TYR A 392 23.83 -22.85 4.70
N MET A 393 22.83 -23.12 3.87
CA MET A 393 22.08 -22.09 3.16
C MET A 393 21.38 -21.14 4.17
N GLU A 394 20.70 -21.71 5.16
CA GLU A 394 20.03 -20.93 6.21
C GLU A 394 21.03 -20.12 7.05
N LEU A 395 22.18 -20.71 7.42
CA LEU A 395 23.23 -19.99 8.14
C LEU A 395 23.75 -18.79 7.33
N ALA A 396 24.00 -18.96 6.02
CA ALA A 396 24.49 -17.88 5.17
C ALA A 396 23.47 -16.77 5.03
N ASN A 397 22.19 -17.11 4.78
CA ASN A 397 21.12 -16.14 4.67
C ASN A 397 20.90 -15.37 5.99
N GLU A 398 20.79 -16.06 7.10
CA GLU A 398 20.57 -15.44 8.40
C GLU A 398 21.76 -14.57 8.84
N PHE A 399 22.99 -15.00 8.60
CA PHE A 399 24.18 -14.20 8.87
C PHE A 399 24.18 -12.90 8.08
N VAL A 400 23.92 -12.96 6.76
CA VAL A 400 23.86 -11.76 5.92
C VAL A 400 22.65 -10.89 6.31
N ALA A 401 21.47 -11.47 6.49
CA ALA A 401 20.27 -10.72 6.85
C ALA A 401 20.47 -9.93 8.15
N ARG A 402 21.01 -10.54 9.20
CA ARG A 402 21.26 -9.83 10.46
C ARG A 402 22.27 -8.70 10.33
N LYS A 403 23.37 -8.95 9.62
CA LYS A 403 24.43 -7.95 9.45
C LYS A 403 24.03 -6.79 8.54
N THR A 404 23.07 -7.01 7.63
CA THR A 404 22.55 -5.99 6.71
C THR A 404 21.17 -5.46 7.09
N LEU A 405 20.62 -5.83 8.25
CA LEU A 405 19.36 -5.28 8.74
C LEU A 405 19.36 -3.73 8.87
N PRO A 406 20.47 -3.06 9.23
CA PRO A 406 20.53 -1.60 9.16
C PRO A 406 20.23 -1.04 7.77
N GLU A 407 20.69 -1.66 6.69
CA GLU A 407 20.45 -1.24 5.29
C GLU A 407 18.94 -1.26 4.96
N PHE A 408 18.20 -2.23 5.54
CA PHE A 408 16.75 -2.28 5.40
C PHE A 408 16.08 -1.02 5.98
N TYR A 409 16.43 -0.63 7.22
CA TYR A 409 15.87 0.57 7.85
C TYR A 409 16.30 1.85 7.14
N GLU A 410 17.55 1.94 6.68
CA GLU A 410 18.09 3.08 5.94
C GLU A 410 17.35 3.31 4.62
N SER A 411 16.90 2.25 3.96
CA SER A 411 16.10 2.35 2.73
C SER A 411 14.76 3.06 2.91
N PHE A 412 14.27 3.15 4.16
CA PHE A 412 13.09 3.91 4.53
C PHE A 412 13.43 5.27 5.16
N GLY A 413 14.69 5.71 5.08
CA GLY A 413 15.15 6.97 5.67
C GLY A 413 15.30 6.94 7.20
N GLY A 414 15.22 5.75 7.81
CA GLY A 414 15.34 5.54 9.25
C GLY A 414 16.67 4.94 9.69
N LYS A 415 16.79 4.72 10.98
CA LYS A 415 17.90 3.95 11.59
C LYS A 415 17.33 2.68 12.18
N MET A 416 18.16 1.62 12.19
CA MET A 416 17.80 0.37 12.86
C MET A 416 17.42 0.63 14.32
N GLN A 417 16.28 0.10 14.70
CA GLN A 417 15.78 0.09 16.05
C GLN A 417 15.98 -1.30 16.65
N HIS A 418 16.07 -1.39 17.97
CA HIS A 418 16.34 -2.64 18.67
C HIS A 418 17.62 -3.36 18.19
N PRO A 419 18.81 -2.70 18.28
CA PRO A 419 20.09 -3.25 17.82
C PRO A 419 20.47 -4.55 18.51
N GLU A 420 19.83 -4.90 19.63
CA GLU A 420 19.97 -6.17 20.35
C GLU A 420 19.73 -7.40 19.46
N PHE A 421 19.03 -7.25 18.32
CA PHE A 421 18.94 -8.30 17.30
C PHE A 421 20.30 -8.70 16.72
N MET A 422 21.24 -7.79 16.71
CA MET A 422 22.60 -8.06 16.21
C MET A 422 23.39 -8.94 17.17
N ASP A 423 23.21 -8.72 18.49
CA ASP A 423 23.95 -9.41 19.57
C ASP A 423 23.20 -10.60 20.15
N ASP A 424 21.94 -10.67 19.96
CA ASP A 424 20.99 -11.73 20.08
C ASP A 424 21.01 -12.73 21.25
N ARG A 425 20.20 -12.43 22.23
CA ARG A 425 19.69 -13.46 23.16
C ARG A 425 18.20 -13.75 23.02
N GLN A 426 17.45 -13.00 22.19
CA GLN A 426 16.00 -12.95 22.20
C GLN A 426 15.34 -13.33 20.87
N SER A 427 16.03 -13.26 19.72
CA SER A 427 15.43 -13.64 18.45
C SER A 427 15.33 -15.16 18.29
N THR A 428 14.23 -15.60 17.70
CA THR A 428 13.99 -17.01 17.34
C THR A 428 14.71 -17.35 16.03
N GLY A 429 14.89 -18.63 15.75
CA GLY A 429 15.45 -19.11 14.49
C GLY A 429 16.87 -19.63 14.63
N TYR A 430 17.76 -19.31 13.70
CA TYR A 430 19.09 -19.92 13.57
C TYR A 430 20.17 -19.29 14.46
N ASN A 431 19.79 -18.75 15.62
CA ASN A 431 20.62 -17.96 16.52
C ASN A 431 21.94 -18.61 16.89
N THR A 432 21.88 -19.84 17.38
CA THR A 432 23.07 -20.60 17.78
C THR A 432 24.06 -20.74 16.61
N TRP A 433 23.57 -20.99 15.41
CA TRP A 433 24.44 -21.14 14.25
C TRP A 433 25.17 -19.85 13.87
N VAL A 434 24.44 -18.73 13.86
CA VAL A 434 25.03 -17.42 13.56
C VAL A 434 26.00 -16.99 14.64
N ARG A 435 25.68 -17.19 15.94
CA ARG A 435 26.58 -16.88 17.04
C ARG A 435 27.85 -17.71 16.98
N ASN A 436 27.72 -18.99 16.69
CA ASN A 436 28.87 -19.87 16.51
C ASN A 436 29.74 -19.39 15.35
N TYR A 437 29.15 -19.00 14.22
CA TYR A 437 29.88 -18.48 13.06
C TYR A 437 30.56 -17.14 13.38
N CYS A 438 29.90 -16.23 14.08
CA CYS A 438 30.51 -14.99 14.56
C CYS A 438 31.63 -15.26 15.58
N SER A 439 31.47 -16.24 16.49
CA SER A 439 32.52 -16.65 17.41
C SER A 439 33.73 -17.22 16.67
N LEU A 440 33.50 -18.03 15.63
CA LEU A 440 34.56 -18.55 14.76
C LEU A 440 35.34 -17.42 14.08
N ILE A 441 34.66 -16.43 13.47
CA ILE A 441 35.30 -15.27 12.85
C ILE A 441 36.23 -14.58 13.86
N ARG A 442 35.70 -14.26 15.03
CA ARG A 442 36.44 -13.55 16.09
C ARG A 442 37.65 -14.35 16.60
N LYS A 443 37.46 -15.65 16.88
CA LYS A 443 38.53 -16.50 17.44
C LYS A 443 39.64 -16.81 16.47
N THR A 444 39.34 -16.84 15.16
CA THR A 444 40.35 -17.06 14.12
C THR A 444 41.02 -15.78 13.66
N GLY A 445 40.63 -14.61 14.20
CA GLY A 445 41.18 -13.31 13.79
C GLY A 445 40.83 -12.93 12.35
N ALA A 446 39.87 -13.60 11.71
CA ALA A 446 39.37 -13.23 10.39
C ALA A 446 38.71 -11.85 10.46
N ASP A 447 38.92 -11.04 9.43
CA ASP A 447 38.34 -9.69 9.32
C ASP A 447 36.83 -9.79 9.11
N PRO A 448 35.99 -9.30 10.07
CA PRO A 448 34.54 -9.50 10.02
C PRO A 448 33.88 -8.85 8.79
N ASP A 449 34.36 -7.67 8.36
CA ASP A 449 33.77 -6.93 7.24
C ASP A 449 34.09 -7.65 5.93
N LYS A 450 35.33 -8.14 5.76
CA LYS A 450 35.70 -8.97 4.60
C LYS A 450 34.91 -10.27 4.55
N VAL A 451 34.69 -10.91 5.71
CA VAL A 451 33.86 -12.12 5.78
C VAL A 451 32.43 -11.82 5.34
N LEU A 452 31.82 -10.74 5.85
CA LEU A 452 30.48 -10.34 5.47
C LEU A 452 30.37 -10.09 3.95
N ASP A 453 31.27 -9.29 3.39
CA ASP A 453 31.29 -8.98 1.95
C ASP A 453 31.47 -10.24 1.09
N ALA A 454 32.37 -11.14 1.50
CA ALA A 454 32.61 -12.39 0.79
C ALA A 454 31.42 -13.34 0.84
N VAL A 455 30.78 -13.51 2.02
CA VAL A 455 29.57 -14.34 2.17
C VAL A 455 28.42 -13.73 1.36
N ARG A 456 28.18 -12.42 1.47
CA ARG A 456 27.13 -11.70 0.74
C ARG A 456 27.31 -11.86 -0.78
N LYS A 457 28.51 -11.62 -1.28
CA LYS A 457 28.84 -11.79 -2.71
C LYS A 457 28.61 -13.22 -3.19
N HIS A 458 29.04 -14.21 -2.41
CA HIS A 458 28.85 -15.62 -2.76
C HIS A 458 27.36 -15.99 -2.72
N LEU A 459 26.63 -15.56 -1.68
CA LEU A 459 25.21 -15.85 -1.47
C LEU A 459 24.34 -15.42 -2.65
N PHE A 460 24.63 -14.23 -3.25
CA PHE A 460 23.83 -13.69 -4.34
C PHE A 460 24.30 -14.08 -5.74
N ASN A 461 25.53 -14.49 -5.91
CA ASN A 461 26.07 -14.83 -7.24
C ASN A 461 26.18 -16.32 -7.51
N GLU A 462 26.18 -17.15 -6.45
CA GLU A 462 26.36 -18.60 -6.60
C GLU A 462 25.07 -19.34 -6.26
N HIS A 463 24.93 -20.52 -6.81
CA HIS A 463 23.79 -21.40 -6.59
C HIS A 463 23.60 -21.69 -5.10
N TYR A 464 22.35 -21.72 -4.63
CA TYR A 464 22.01 -21.91 -3.21
C TYR A 464 22.57 -23.22 -2.59
N SER A 465 22.90 -24.24 -3.38
CA SER A 465 23.56 -25.47 -2.90
C SER A 465 25.04 -25.26 -2.56
N GLN A 466 25.67 -24.15 -2.98
CA GLN A 466 27.11 -23.90 -2.82
C GLN A 466 27.44 -23.08 -1.55
N GLN A 467 26.48 -22.80 -0.70
CA GLN A 467 26.70 -21.89 0.44
C GLN A 467 27.71 -22.42 1.48
N ALA A 468 27.87 -23.74 1.63
CA ALA A 468 28.93 -24.30 2.44
C ALA A 468 30.33 -23.86 1.97
N VAL A 469 30.54 -23.81 0.65
CA VAL A 469 31.80 -23.37 0.04
C VAL A 469 32.02 -21.90 0.29
N GLY A 470 30.98 -21.05 0.15
CA GLY A 470 31.03 -19.62 0.40
C GLY A 470 31.44 -19.28 1.82
N LEU A 471 30.77 -19.91 2.81
CA LEU A 471 31.08 -19.72 4.23
C LEU A 471 32.53 -20.07 4.59
N VAL A 472 33.04 -21.20 4.05
CA VAL A 472 34.41 -21.64 4.29
C VAL A 472 35.43 -20.72 3.63
N LYS A 473 35.17 -20.34 2.36
CA LYS A 473 36.06 -19.48 1.59
C LYS A 473 36.15 -18.09 2.19
N ALA A 474 35.02 -17.53 2.66
CA ALA A 474 34.98 -16.23 3.31
C ALA A 474 35.90 -16.17 4.54
N ILE A 475 35.86 -17.18 5.41
CA ILE A 475 36.78 -17.29 6.57
C ILE A 475 38.23 -17.38 6.10
N LYS A 476 38.53 -18.25 5.11
CA LYS A 476 39.88 -18.45 4.59
C LYS A 476 40.48 -17.18 4.02
N ASP A 477 39.76 -16.54 3.12
CA ASP A 477 40.24 -15.37 2.39
C ASP A 477 40.31 -14.10 3.24
N SER A 478 39.68 -14.11 4.43
CA SER A 478 39.70 -13.00 5.39
C SER A 478 40.79 -13.11 6.47
N GLY A 479 41.76 -13.98 6.29
CA GLY A 479 42.97 -14.01 7.08
C GLY A 479 42.89 -14.87 8.37
N ALA A 480 42.04 -15.88 8.41
CA ALA A 480 41.89 -16.77 9.56
C ALA A 480 43.17 -17.55 9.89
N THR A 481 43.56 -17.52 11.17
CA THR A 481 44.79 -18.19 11.71
C THR A 481 44.48 -19.06 12.92
N LYS A 482 45.40 -19.94 13.25
CA LYS A 482 45.50 -20.61 14.53
C LYS A 482 46.01 -19.67 15.62
N ALA A 483 46.05 -20.14 16.85
CA ALA A 483 46.55 -19.38 18.00
C ALA A 483 48.06 -18.98 17.86
N ASP A 484 48.83 -19.77 17.14
CA ASP A 484 50.25 -19.50 16.84
C ASP A 484 50.50 -18.57 15.66
N GLY A 485 49.41 -18.05 15.02
CA GLY A 485 49.48 -17.22 13.82
C GLY A 485 49.55 -17.98 12.50
N THR A 486 49.60 -19.34 12.52
CA THR A 486 49.62 -20.13 11.31
C THR A 486 48.31 -20.07 10.57
N PRO A 487 48.29 -19.83 9.22
CA PRO A 487 47.05 -19.79 8.45
C PRO A 487 46.29 -21.13 8.51
N LEU A 488 45.00 -21.09 8.80
CA LEU A 488 44.14 -22.25 8.82
C LEU A 488 43.99 -22.86 7.41
N LYS A 489 44.03 -24.19 7.34
CA LYS A 489 43.77 -24.94 6.09
C LYS A 489 42.27 -24.97 5.80
N VAL A 490 41.91 -25.07 4.52
CA VAL A 490 40.50 -25.17 4.08
C VAL A 490 39.78 -26.35 4.74
N THR A 491 40.44 -27.48 4.95
CA THR A 491 39.87 -28.65 5.61
C THR A 491 39.52 -28.39 7.08
N GLU A 492 40.40 -27.68 7.79
CA GLU A 492 40.20 -27.28 9.19
C GLU A 492 39.00 -26.33 9.29
N ILE A 493 38.98 -25.27 8.45
CA ILE A 493 37.85 -24.30 8.41
C ILE A 493 36.53 -25.00 8.09
N LYS A 494 36.54 -25.95 7.11
CA LYS A 494 35.35 -26.74 6.75
C LYS A 494 34.79 -27.50 7.96
N THR A 495 35.66 -28.08 8.77
CA THR A 495 35.27 -28.81 9.98
C THR A 495 34.71 -27.86 11.05
N LEU A 496 35.34 -26.69 11.24
CA LEU A 496 34.87 -25.65 12.18
C LEU A 496 33.52 -25.07 11.75
N VAL A 497 33.35 -24.73 10.48
CA VAL A 497 32.05 -24.21 9.94
C VAL A 497 30.95 -25.28 10.06
N LYS A 498 31.24 -26.55 9.87
CA LYS A 498 30.31 -27.64 10.15
C LYS A 498 29.94 -27.70 11.64
N GLY A 499 30.90 -27.48 12.51
CA GLY A 499 30.72 -27.43 13.96
C GLY A 499 29.71 -26.35 14.37
N CYS A 500 29.68 -25.21 13.67
CA CYS A 500 28.68 -24.14 13.92
C CYS A 500 27.24 -24.65 13.89
N LEU A 501 26.95 -25.63 13.04
CA LEU A 501 25.62 -26.21 12.81
C LEU A 501 25.27 -27.38 13.75
N LEU A 502 26.26 -27.93 14.46
CA LEU A 502 26.13 -29.17 15.21
C LEU A 502 26.17 -28.97 16.73
N TYR A 503 26.90 -27.98 17.19
CA TYR A 503 27.14 -27.77 18.61
C TYR A 503 26.37 -26.59 19.18
N GLY A 504 25.94 -26.71 20.45
CA GLY A 504 25.52 -25.55 21.24
C GLY A 504 26.70 -24.61 21.51
N GLU A 505 26.43 -23.35 21.81
CA GLU A 505 27.43 -22.26 21.89
C GLU A 505 28.62 -22.60 22.81
N ARG A 506 28.36 -23.05 24.02
CA ARG A 506 29.42 -23.41 24.98
C ARG A 506 30.32 -24.54 24.47
N MET A 507 29.71 -25.60 23.94
CA MET A 507 30.45 -26.74 23.38
C MET A 507 31.22 -26.33 22.13
N PHE A 508 30.64 -25.46 21.31
CA PHE A 508 31.31 -24.94 20.13
C PHE A 508 32.55 -24.12 20.48
N ASP A 509 32.42 -23.24 21.50
CA ASP A 509 33.53 -22.41 21.97
C ASP A 509 34.69 -23.24 22.50
N GLU A 510 34.40 -24.29 23.26
CA GLU A 510 35.43 -25.25 23.74
C GLU A 510 36.07 -25.98 22.55
N TYR A 511 35.27 -26.46 21.63
CA TYR A 511 35.74 -27.18 20.42
C TYR A 511 36.66 -26.30 19.54
N VAL A 512 36.27 -25.03 19.29
CA VAL A 512 37.13 -24.12 18.51
C VAL A 512 38.45 -23.83 19.22
N ASN A 513 38.42 -23.58 20.52
CA ASN A 513 39.65 -23.32 21.30
C ASN A 513 40.63 -24.49 21.20
N ILE A 514 40.17 -25.74 21.37
CA ILE A 514 40.99 -26.92 21.21
C ILE A 514 41.54 -27.02 19.76
N SER A 515 40.68 -26.88 18.77
CA SER A 515 41.07 -27.00 17.36
C SER A 515 42.07 -25.92 16.91
N LEU A 516 42.02 -24.73 17.51
CA LEU A 516 42.97 -23.64 17.21
C LEU A 516 44.30 -23.78 17.96
N ALA A 517 44.32 -24.52 19.09
CA ALA A 517 45.51 -24.79 19.91
C ALA A 517 46.31 -26.02 19.42
N GLU A 518 45.68 -26.96 18.65
CA GLU A 518 46.36 -28.12 18.10
C GLU A 518 47.38 -27.72 17.02
N HIS A 519 48.63 -28.15 17.20
CA HIS A 519 49.78 -27.92 16.31
C HIS A 519 49.77 -28.77 15.05
#